data_edbda6eb5d371bd69929a9e378696120
#
_entry.id   edbda6eb5d371bd69929a9e378696120
#
_cell.length_a   1.000
_cell.length_b   1.000
_cell.length_c   1.000
_cell.angle_alpha   90.00
_cell.angle_beta   90.00
_cell.angle_gamma   90.00
#
_symmetry.space_group_name_H-M   'P 1'
#
loop_
_entity.id
_entity.type
_entity.pdbx_description
1 polymer ?
#
loop_
_entity_poly.entity_id
_entity_poly.type
_entity_poly.pdbx_seq_one_letter_code
_entity_poly.pdbx_strand_id
1 'polypeptide(L)'
;TTFSEVVKAYSEPLYWHIRRMVLSHDDADDLLQNTFMKAWTGIDGFLGNAKVITWLYRIATNETITFLNRPTTLSTDDMEACSAALEADPWFDGDALQVRLQAAIQTLPPKQRVVFNMKYFDDMRYEDMSAILGTSVGALKASYHLAVKKVASFFEDDI
;
A
#
# COMPACT_ATOMS: atom_id res chain seq x y z
N THR A 1 13.81 8.95 22.25
CA THR A 1 13.26 9.23 20.90
C THR A 1 11.90 9.87 21.05
N THR A 2 11.70 11.05 20.49
CA THR A 2 10.42 11.76 20.53
C THR A 2 9.50 11.26 19.41
N PHE A 3 8.20 11.44 19.60
CA PHE A 3 7.22 11.11 18.55
C PHE A 3 7.46 11.94 17.29
N SER A 4 7.87 13.20 17.42
CA SER A 4 8.22 14.05 16.27
C SER A 4 9.36 13.46 15.45
N GLU A 5 10.36 12.88 16.09
CA GLU A 5 11.47 12.20 15.40
C GLU A 5 10.98 10.95 14.66
N VAL A 6 10.06 10.20 15.24
CA VAL A 6 9.45 9.04 14.61
C VAL A 6 8.68 9.47 13.34
N VAL A 7 7.88 10.53 13.43
CA VAL A 7 7.15 11.07 12.28
C VAL A 7 8.11 11.44 11.16
N LYS A 8 9.18 12.18 11.49
CA LYS A 8 10.17 12.58 10.48
C LYS A 8 10.87 11.40 9.83
N ALA A 9 11.20 10.37 10.62
CA ALA A 9 11.93 9.22 10.11
C ALA A 9 11.09 8.34 9.19
N TYR A 10 9.79 8.20 9.46
CA TYR A 10 8.96 7.20 8.81
C TYR A 10 7.86 7.77 7.91
N SER A 11 7.70 9.09 7.81
CA SER A 11 6.67 9.70 6.97
C SER A 11 6.80 9.31 5.50
N GLU A 12 8.01 9.40 4.94
CA GLU A 12 8.21 9.12 3.52
C GLU A 12 7.99 7.65 3.18
N PRO A 13 8.60 6.68 3.88
CA PRO A 13 8.33 5.28 3.58
C PRO A 13 6.86 4.90 3.73
N LEU A 14 6.20 5.39 4.77
CA LEU A 14 4.77 5.12 4.99
C LEU A 14 3.90 5.76 3.94
N TYR A 15 4.23 7.00 3.52
CA TYR A 15 3.50 7.67 2.45
C TYR A 15 3.52 6.83 1.18
N TRP A 16 4.68 6.36 0.75
CA TRP A 16 4.79 5.57 -0.48
C TRP A 16 4.12 4.21 -0.35
N HIS A 17 4.16 3.60 0.82
CA HIS A 17 3.42 2.38 1.09
C HIS A 17 1.91 2.59 0.86
N ILE A 18 1.36 3.66 1.43
CA ILE A 18 -0.05 4.00 1.28
C ILE A 18 -0.35 4.45 -0.15
N ARG A 19 0.52 5.29 -0.73
CA ARG A 19 0.30 5.88 -2.07
C ARG A 19 0.18 4.82 -3.16
N ARG A 20 0.89 3.72 -3.01
CA ARG A 20 0.81 2.60 -3.97
C ARG A 20 -0.48 1.79 -3.82
N MET A 21 -1.16 1.95 -2.71
CA MET A 21 -2.44 1.26 -2.45
C MET A 21 -3.64 2.03 -2.96
N VAL A 22 -3.54 3.35 -3.08
CA VAL A 22 -4.66 4.23 -3.41
C VAL A 22 -4.38 5.04 -4.68
N LEU A 23 -5.44 5.61 -5.29
CA LEU A 23 -5.31 6.28 -6.58
C LEU A 23 -4.84 7.73 -6.48
N SER A 24 -5.03 8.40 -5.35
CA SER A 24 -4.76 9.84 -5.27
C SER A 24 -3.82 10.20 -4.12
N HIS A 25 -3.09 11.30 -4.33
CA HIS A 25 -2.25 11.89 -3.30
C HIS A 25 -3.07 12.33 -2.08
N ASP A 26 -4.24 12.93 -2.31
CA ASP A 26 -5.06 13.44 -1.21
C ASP A 26 -5.52 12.33 -0.28
N ASP A 27 -5.95 11.20 -0.85
CA ASP A 27 -6.33 10.04 -0.04
C ASP A 27 -5.12 9.48 0.72
N ALA A 28 -3.96 9.39 0.07
CA ALA A 28 -2.74 8.91 0.72
C ALA A 28 -2.32 9.82 1.87
N ASP A 29 -2.40 11.13 1.68
CA ASP A 29 -2.04 12.10 2.70
C ASP A 29 -2.98 12.01 3.91
N ASP A 30 -4.29 11.90 3.68
CA ASP A 30 -5.28 11.72 4.74
C ASP A 30 -5.02 10.44 5.53
N LEU A 31 -4.73 9.35 4.84
CA LEU A 31 -4.44 8.06 5.48
C LEU A 31 -3.14 8.11 6.29
N LEU A 32 -2.13 8.82 5.79
CA LEU A 32 -0.88 9.00 6.51
C LEU A 32 -1.11 9.77 7.81
N GLN A 33 -1.89 10.87 7.75
CA GLN A 33 -2.23 11.65 8.93
C GLN A 33 -3.00 10.80 9.94
N ASN A 34 -3.99 10.03 9.50
CA ASN A 34 -4.76 9.15 10.37
C ASN A 34 -3.87 8.08 11.01
N THR A 35 -2.89 7.57 10.26
CA THR A 35 -1.93 6.59 10.78
C THR A 35 -1.16 7.17 11.96
N PHE A 36 -0.60 8.37 11.81
CA PHE A 36 0.16 9.00 12.89
C PHE A 36 -0.72 9.43 14.06
N MET A 37 -1.96 9.84 13.81
CA MET A 37 -2.90 10.13 14.91
C MET A 37 -3.19 8.89 15.74
N LYS A 38 -3.43 7.75 15.08
CA LYS A 38 -3.64 6.47 15.78
C LYS A 38 -2.38 6.01 16.51
N ALA A 39 -1.22 6.20 15.90
CA ALA A 39 0.05 5.87 16.53
C ALA A 39 0.26 6.71 17.80
N TRP A 40 -0.06 8.00 17.74
CA TRP A 40 0.04 8.88 18.90
C TRP A 40 -0.86 8.43 20.04
N THR A 41 -2.13 8.12 19.76
CA THR A 41 -3.07 7.69 20.80
C THR A 41 -2.74 6.31 21.34
N GLY A 42 -2.10 5.45 20.56
CA GLY A 42 -1.72 4.09 20.94
C GLY A 42 -0.31 3.96 21.49
N ILE A 43 0.45 5.06 21.60
CA ILE A 43 1.88 5.01 21.95
C ILE A 43 2.12 4.42 23.34
N ASP A 44 1.21 4.66 24.28
CA ASP A 44 1.31 4.14 25.64
C ASP A 44 1.14 2.62 25.69
N GLY A 45 0.44 2.06 24.70
CA GLY A 45 0.27 0.62 24.56
C GLY A 45 1.39 -0.07 23.78
N PHE A 46 2.32 0.69 23.23
CA PHE A 46 3.45 0.14 22.51
C PHE A 46 4.50 -0.33 23.52
N LEU A 47 4.66 -1.64 23.62
CA LEU A 47 5.51 -2.24 24.65
C LEU A 47 6.98 -2.41 24.23
N GLY A 48 7.35 -1.93 23.04
CA GLY A 48 8.71 -2.07 22.56
C GLY A 48 9.08 -3.48 22.09
N ASN A 49 8.12 -4.40 22.07
CA ASN A 49 8.36 -5.79 21.67
C ASN A 49 8.43 -5.97 20.16
N ALA A 50 7.99 -4.97 19.40
CA ALA A 50 8.08 -4.95 17.95
C ALA A 50 8.88 -3.74 17.52
N LYS A 51 9.46 -3.81 16.33
CA LYS A 51 10.11 -2.63 15.75
C LYS A 51 9.04 -1.54 15.52
N VAL A 52 9.41 -0.29 15.74
CA VAL A 52 8.52 0.85 15.52
C VAL A 52 7.97 0.83 14.10
N ILE A 53 8.81 0.53 13.12
CA ILE A 53 8.39 0.49 11.72
C ILE A 53 7.32 -0.59 11.48
N THR A 54 7.45 -1.76 12.09
CA THR A 54 6.45 -2.83 11.97
C THR A 54 5.10 -2.38 12.52
N TRP A 55 5.11 -1.75 13.69
CA TRP A 55 3.92 -1.22 14.33
C TRP A 55 3.23 -0.17 13.47
N LEU A 56 4.00 0.79 12.94
CA LEU A 56 3.47 1.84 12.08
C LEU A 56 2.90 1.27 10.78
N TYR A 57 3.58 0.30 10.16
CA TYR A 57 3.09 -0.35 8.95
C TYR A 57 1.78 -1.12 9.19
N ARG A 58 1.62 -1.72 10.37
CA ARG A 58 0.34 -2.35 10.73
C ARG A 58 -0.80 -1.34 10.75
N ILE A 59 -0.58 -0.21 11.42
CA ILE A 59 -1.59 0.83 11.50
C ILE A 59 -1.93 1.35 10.12
N ALA A 60 -0.90 1.71 9.33
CA ALA A 60 -1.07 2.25 7.99
C ALA A 60 -1.80 1.26 7.08
N THR A 61 -1.43 0.00 7.12
CA THR A 61 -2.03 -1.05 6.28
C THR A 61 -3.50 -1.25 6.66
N ASN A 62 -3.81 -1.34 7.96
CA ASN A 62 -5.18 -1.51 8.42
C ASN A 62 -6.06 -0.33 8.04
N GLU A 63 -5.55 0.90 8.19
CA GLU A 63 -6.28 2.10 7.79
C GLU A 63 -6.55 2.11 6.28
N THR A 64 -5.56 1.74 5.49
CA THR A 64 -5.66 1.77 4.04
C THR A 64 -6.63 0.70 3.54
N ILE A 65 -6.56 -0.52 4.07
CA ILE A 65 -7.48 -1.60 3.68
C ILE A 65 -8.91 -1.25 4.07
N THR A 66 -9.11 -0.68 5.27
CA THR A 66 -10.43 -0.22 5.70
C THR A 66 -10.99 0.84 4.73
N PHE A 67 -10.15 1.79 4.32
CA PHE A 67 -10.54 2.80 3.34
C PHE A 67 -10.94 2.17 2.01
N LEU A 68 -10.15 1.22 1.51
CA LEU A 68 -10.41 0.57 0.21
C LEU A 68 -11.65 -0.32 0.22
N ASN A 69 -12.06 -0.80 1.38
CA ASN A 69 -13.27 -1.62 1.52
C ASN A 69 -14.55 -0.78 1.64
N ARG A 70 -14.43 0.55 1.68
CA ARG A 70 -15.63 1.42 1.70
C ARG A 70 -16.30 1.40 0.33
N PRO A 71 -17.65 1.51 0.28
CA PRO A 71 -18.33 1.69 -0.99
C PRO A 71 -17.83 2.95 -1.70
N THR A 72 -17.49 2.81 -2.98
CA THR A 72 -17.01 3.93 -3.80
C THR A 72 -17.74 3.94 -5.12
N THR A 73 -17.82 5.12 -5.75
CA THR A 73 -18.43 5.28 -7.08
C THR A 73 -17.45 4.92 -8.20
N LEU A 74 -16.15 4.88 -7.90
CA LEU A 74 -15.12 4.52 -8.87
C LEU A 74 -14.72 3.06 -8.67
N SER A 75 -14.92 2.22 -9.70
CA SER A 75 -14.49 0.83 -9.66
C SER A 75 -12.99 0.76 -9.96
N THR A 76 -12.22 0.20 -9.02
CA THR A 76 -10.79 -0.05 -9.24
C THR A 76 -10.53 -1.24 -10.15
N ASP A 77 -11.58 -2.00 -10.51
CA ASP A 77 -11.46 -3.08 -11.48
C ASP A 77 -11.38 -2.55 -12.91
N ASP A 78 -11.74 -1.28 -13.15
CA ASP A 78 -11.66 -0.65 -14.46
C ASP A 78 -10.28 -0.01 -14.63
N MET A 79 -9.43 -0.70 -15.37
CA MET A 79 -8.05 -0.26 -15.61
C MET A 79 -7.98 1.07 -16.37
N GLU A 80 -8.91 1.31 -17.31
CA GLU A 80 -8.94 2.57 -18.06
C GLU A 80 -9.26 3.76 -17.15
N ALA A 81 -10.24 3.60 -16.26
CA ALA A 81 -10.58 4.64 -15.29
C ALA A 81 -9.43 4.92 -14.34
N CYS A 82 -8.73 3.87 -13.89
CA CYS A 82 -7.55 4.02 -13.04
C CYS A 82 -6.42 4.75 -13.76
N SER A 83 -6.17 4.41 -15.03
CA SER A 83 -5.15 5.08 -15.85
C SER A 83 -5.48 6.55 -16.03
N ALA A 84 -6.74 6.87 -16.32
CA ALA A 84 -7.17 8.27 -16.49
C ALA A 84 -6.99 9.06 -15.20
N ALA A 85 -7.34 8.47 -14.06
CA ALA A 85 -7.17 9.12 -12.75
C ALA A 85 -5.70 9.40 -12.45
N LEU A 86 -4.81 8.46 -12.76
CA LEU A 86 -3.37 8.62 -12.54
C LEU A 86 -2.77 9.68 -13.47
N GLU A 87 -3.19 9.70 -14.73
CA GLU A 87 -2.72 10.71 -15.69
C GLU A 87 -3.16 12.12 -15.29
N ALA A 88 -4.34 12.25 -14.69
CA ALA A 88 -4.87 13.52 -14.23
C ALA A 88 -4.25 13.98 -12.91
N ASP A 89 -3.56 13.10 -12.17
CA ASP A 89 -3.01 13.39 -10.86
C ASP A 89 -1.68 14.12 -10.99
N PRO A 90 -1.57 15.42 -10.59
CA PRO A 90 -0.32 16.16 -10.71
C PRO A 90 0.78 15.63 -9.79
N TRP A 91 0.43 14.81 -8.80
CA TRP A 91 1.37 14.21 -7.86
C TRP A 91 1.92 12.87 -8.33
N PHE A 92 1.41 12.36 -9.45
CA PHE A 92 1.91 11.12 -10.04
C PHE A 92 2.81 11.46 -11.22
N ASP A 93 4.10 11.26 -11.04
CA ASP A 93 5.13 11.56 -12.05
C ASP A 93 5.67 10.23 -12.60
N GLY A 94 4.95 9.68 -13.57
CA GLY A 94 5.34 8.44 -14.22
C GLY A 94 5.08 8.44 -15.71
N ASP A 95 5.88 7.69 -16.46
CA ASP A 95 5.65 7.51 -17.88
C ASP A 95 4.45 6.58 -18.14
N ALA A 96 4.12 6.36 -19.42
CA ALA A 96 2.97 5.53 -19.81
C ALA A 96 3.04 4.11 -19.26
N LEU A 97 4.25 3.53 -19.19
CA LEU A 97 4.44 2.19 -18.64
C LEU A 97 4.17 2.17 -17.14
N GLN A 98 4.65 3.18 -16.41
CA GLN A 98 4.43 3.30 -14.97
C GLN A 98 2.95 3.54 -14.65
N VAL A 99 2.26 4.37 -15.43
CA VAL A 99 0.81 4.57 -15.30
C VAL A 99 0.09 3.24 -15.48
N ARG A 100 0.45 2.48 -16.51
CA ARG A 100 -0.16 1.19 -16.78
C ARG A 100 0.09 0.17 -15.68
N LEU A 101 1.31 0.15 -15.15
CA LEU A 101 1.65 -0.74 -14.03
C LEU A 101 0.82 -0.40 -12.79
N GLN A 102 0.74 0.88 -12.43
CA GLN A 102 -0.05 1.30 -11.28
C GLN A 102 -1.54 1.03 -11.47
N ALA A 103 -2.06 1.22 -12.68
CA ALA A 103 -3.45 0.90 -12.99
C ALA A 103 -3.72 -0.60 -12.84
N ALA A 104 -2.80 -1.44 -13.32
CA ALA A 104 -2.91 -2.89 -13.17
C ALA A 104 -2.89 -3.30 -11.68
N ILE A 105 -2.03 -2.68 -10.89
CA ILE A 105 -1.95 -2.93 -9.44
C ILE A 105 -3.28 -2.57 -8.77
N GLN A 106 -3.91 -1.48 -9.18
CA GLN A 106 -5.19 -1.06 -8.60
C GLN A 106 -6.34 -2.04 -8.89
N THR A 107 -6.20 -2.94 -9.88
CA THR A 107 -7.19 -3.99 -10.13
C THR A 107 -7.10 -5.14 -9.15
N LEU A 108 -6.01 -5.26 -8.39
CA LEU A 108 -5.84 -6.33 -7.41
C LEU A 108 -6.77 -6.10 -6.22
N PRO A 109 -7.34 -7.17 -5.63
CA PRO A 109 -8.02 -7.04 -4.34
C PRO A 109 -7.07 -6.42 -3.30
N PRO A 110 -7.60 -5.65 -2.32
CA PRO A 110 -6.72 -4.90 -1.41
C PRO A 110 -5.65 -5.74 -0.71
N LYS A 111 -5.98 -6.95 -0.26
CA LYS A 111 -4.98 -7.82 0.41
C LYS A 111 -3.89 -8.31 -0.54
N GLN A 112 -4.23 -8.63 -1.78
CA GLN A 112 -3.23 -9.00 -2.79
C GLN A 112 -2.40 -7.79 -3.18
N ARG A 113 -3.03 -6.62 -3.28
CA ARG A 113 -2.34 -5.38 -3.64
C ARG A 113 -1.24 -5.04 -2.62
N VAL A 114 -1.54 -5.11 -1.33
CA VAL A 114 -0.54 -4.82 -0.30
C VAL A 114 0.61 -5.82 -0.33
N VAL A 115 0.32 -7.09 -0.53
CA VAL A 115 1.36 -8.13 -0.64
C VAL A 115 2.25 -7.86 -1.85
N PHE A 116 1.64 -7.56 -2.99
CA PHE A 116 2.38 -7.23 -4.21
C PHE A 116 3.31 -6.04 -3.99
N ASN A 117 2.79 -4.95 -3.43
CA ASN A 117 3.56 -3.73 -3.24
C ASN A 117 4.72 -3.91 -2.24
N MET A 118 4.47 -4.61 -1.14
CA MET A 118 5.51 -4.87 -0.14
C MET A 118 6.66 -5.68 -0.72
N LYS A 119 6.36 -6.65 -1.57
CA LYS A 119 7.40 -7.50 -2.14
C LYS A 119 8.06 -6.87 -3.35
N TYR A 120 7.29 -6.31 -4.26
CA TYR A 120 7.80 -5.80 -5.53
C TYR A 120 8.56 -4.47 -5.36
N PHE A 121 7.98 -3.52 -4.63
CA PHE A 121 8.58 -2.19 -4.47
C PHE A 121 9.49 -2.09 -3.26
N ASP A 122 9.08 -2.67 -2.14
CA ASP A 122 9.81 -2.52 -0.87
C ASP A 122 10.82 -3.65 -0.65
N ASP A 123 10.80 -4.67 -1.49
CA ASP A 123 11.65 -5.87 -1.37
C ASP A 123 11.66 -6.42 0.06
N MET A 124 10.48 -6.44 0.67
CA MET A 124 10.31 -6.83 2.06
C MET A 124 10.40 -8.35 2.19
N ARG A 125 11.04 -8.85 3.23
CA ARG A 125 11.09 -10.29 3.48
C ARG A 125 9.71 -10.79 3.91
N TYR A 126 9.38 -12.01 3.51
CA TYR A 126 8.08 -12.60 3.85
C TYR A 126 7.85 -12.67 5.36
N GLU A 127 8.90 -12.88 6.15
CA GLU A 127 8.82 -12.91 7.61
C GLU A 127 8.38 -11.56 8.17
N ASP A 128 8.90 -10.47 7.62
CA ASP A 128 8.51 -9.11 8.02
C ASP A 128 7.08 -8.80 7.58
N MET A 129 6.72 -9.21 6.37
CA MET A 129 5.35 -9.07 5.87
C MET A 129 4.37 -9.84 6.76
N SER A 130 4.74 -11.05 7.16
CA SER A 130 3.93 -11.87 8.06
C SER A 130 3.71 -11.18 9.41
N ALA A 131 4.75 -10.55 9.94
CA ALA A 131 4.65 -9.78 11.20
C ALA A 131 3.69 -8.60 11.06
N ILE A 132 3.68 -7.93 9.90
CA ILE A 132 2.81 -6.77 9.66
C ILE A 132 1.37 -7.21 9.39
N LEU A 133 1.19 -8.23 8.54
CA LEU A 133 -0.14 -8.59 8.02
C LEU A 133 -0.85 -9.67 8.82
N GLY A 134 -0.12 -10.37 9.70
CA GLY A 134 -0.71 -11.48 10.47
C GLY A 134 -1.08 -12.69 9.61
N THR A 135 -0.42 -12.85 8.47
CA THR A 135 -0.67 -13.91 7.50
C THR A 135 0.57 -14.80 7.40
N SER A 136 0.39 -16.10 7.24
CA SER A 136 1.52 -17.03 7.17
C SER A 136 2.38 -16.78 5.93
N VAL A 137 3.66 -17.10 6.03
CA VAL A 137 4.62 -16.96 4.93
C VAL A 137 4.15 -17.73 3.69
N GLY A 138 3.64 -18.95 3.88
CA GLY A 138 3.13 -19.75 2.75
C GLY A 138 1.96 -19.09 2.04
N ALA A 139 1.01 -18.53 2.80
CA ALA A 139 -0.12 -17.80 2.22
C ALA A 139 0.33 -16.53 1.49
N LEU A 140 1.33 -15.82 2.03
CA LEU A 140 1.89 -14.64 1.38
C LEU A 140 2.55 -14.97 0.06
N LYS A 141 3.30 -16.06 0.00
CA LYS A 141 3.93 -16.50 -1.25
C LYS A 141 2.90 -16.84 -2.31
N ALA A 142 1.83 -17.54 -1.92
CA ALA A 142 0.74 -17.87 -2.83
C ALA A 142 0.04 -16.61 -3.34
N SER A 143 -0.24 -15.67 -2.45
CA SER A 143 -0.89 -14.40 -2.77
C SER A 143 -0.04 -13.56 -3.72
N TYR A 144 1.26 -13.47 -3.47
CA TYR A 144 2.17 -12.76 -4.36
C TYR A 144 2.23 -13.38 -5.75
N HIS A 145 2.29 -14.72 -5.82
CA HIS A 145 2.30 -15.43 -7.10
C HIS A 145 1.05 -15.10 -7.94
N LEU A 146 -0.14 -15.14 -7.31
CA LEU A 146 -1.39 -14.80 -7.98
C LEU A 146 -1.41 -13.33 -8.43
N ALA A 147 -0.93 -12.44 -7.58
CA ALA A 147 -0.86 -11.01 -7.90
C ALA A 147 0.05 -10.75 -9.10
N VAL A 148 1.24 -11.35 -9.12
CA VAL A 148 2.18 -11.22 -10.23
C VAL A 148 1.56 -11.71 -11.54
N LYS A 149 0.89 -12.85 -11.51
CA LYS A 149 0.22 -13.39 -12.70
C LYS A 149 -0.85 -12.43 -13.22
N LYS A 150 -1.67 -11.89 -12.35
CA LYS A 150 -2.72 -10.95 -12.76
C LYS A 150 -2.14 -9.66 -13.34
N VAL A 151 -1.14 -9.07 -12.68
CA VAL A 151 -0.48 -7.86 -13.18
C VAL A 151 0.17 -8.13 -14.53
N ALA A 152 0.91 -9.24 -14.67
CA ALA A 152 1.57 -9.60 -15.92
C ALA A 152 0.56 -9.77 -17.07
N SER A 153 -0.64 -10.26 -16.80
CA SER A 153 -1.66 -10.47 -17.82
C SER A 153 -2.05 -9.20 -18.57
N PHE A 154 -1.94 -8.04 -17.91
CA PHE A 154 -2.26 -6.75 -18.54
C PHE A 154 -1.19 -6.28 -19.51
N PHE A 155 -0.03 -6.93 -19.54
CA PHE A 155 1.08 -6.59 -20.42
C PHE A 155 1.31 -7.61 -21.53
N GLU A 156 0.65 -8.76 -21.50
CA GLU A 156 0.83 -9.84 -22.49
C GLU A 156 0.35 -9.44 -23.88
N ASP A 157 -0.68 -8.60 -23.97
CA ASP A 157 -1.28 -8.19 -25.23
C ASP A 157 -0.45 -7.13 -25.97
N ASP A 158 0.66 -6.67 -25.39
CA ASP A 158 1.52 -5.64 -25.97
C ASP A 158 2.69 -6.21 -26.77
N ILE A 159 2.76 -7.52 -26.87
CA ILE A 159 3.85 -8.20 -27.58
C ILE A 159 3.47 -8.46 -29.02
#